data_f40d8e5b605c7c8bac92738064c86a8a
#
_entry.id   f40d8e5b605c7c8bac92738064c86a8a
#
_cell.length_a   1.000
_cell.length_b   1.000
_cell.length_c   1.000
_cell.angle_alpha   90.00
_cell.angle_beta   90.00
_cell.angle_gamma   90.00
#
_symmetry.space_group_name_H-M   'P 1'
#
loop_
_entity.id
_entity.type
_entity.pdbx_description
1 polymer ?
#
loop_
_entity_poly.entity_id
_entity_poly.type
_entity_poly.pdbx_seq_one_letter_code
_entity_poly.pdbx_strand_id
1 'polypeptide(L)'
;MKQWLKFMFVIILIIPFIVSAEEVEDNYVKVAETVKYFKTTSIFNNSSVMRDTDFAEMSSITVEVSEEEFNNAPTETEPVAPIDGARGMARTETTYKRLTTTIETNATYHRYTTNLYWKNIPSVRSYDIIAIGHYNDVEIYNSQNIVFEQDYCENAYSCYYSSSGTDVVKEYGTAVVFHLPNDSLISLEQTLTFVVKKAGNYVVDYQVAAGDYAHATSNTIASLAANNLRIGVGGLILPDVIYDIYDTTPAAIADWSGTW
;
A
#
# COMPACT_ATOMS: atom_id res chain seq x y z
N MET A 1 -60.26 17.50 52.04
CA MET A 1 -60.02 16.54 50.90
C MET A 1 -58.66 16.76 50.37
N LYS A 2 -57.71 15.87 50.69
CA LYS A 2 -56.31 15.93 50.20
C LYS A 2 -56.16 14.91 49.06
N GLN A 3 -55.97 15.39 47.81
CA GLN A 3 -55.67 14.56 46.69
C GLN A 3 -54.17 14.24 46.69
N TRP A 4 -53.85 12.97 46.77
CA TRP A 4 -52.50 12.45 46.62
C TRP A 4 -52.18 12.19 45.12
N LEU A 5 -51.34 13.03 44.56
CA LEU A 5 -50.85 12.83 43.22
C LEU A 5 -49.72 11.76 43.25
N LYS A 6 -49.98 10.57 42.73
CA LYS A 6 -48.99 9.52 42.60
C LYS A 6 -48.12 9.82 41.37
N PHE A 7 -46.90 10.25 41.60
CA PHE A 7 -45.87 10.28 40.58
C PHE A 7 -45.38 8.86 40.32
N MET A 8 -45.71 8.35 39.13
CA MET A 8 -45.21 7.09 38.64
C MET A 8 -43.85 7.35 37.92
N PHE A 9 -42.73 7.06 38.57
CA PHE A 9 -41.42 7.09 37.94
C PHE A 9 -41.30 5.90 37.02
N VAL A 10 -41.31 6.13 35.69
CA VAL A 10 -40.94 5.14 34.70
C VAL A 10 -39.40 5.18 34.60
N ILE A 11 -38.74 4.23 35.23
CA ILE A 11 -37.30 3.99 35.03
C ILE A 11 -37.14 3.28 33.69
N ILE A 12 -36.78 4.03 32.65
CA ILE A 12 -36.31 3.44 31.39
C ILE A 12 -34.89 2.91 31.64
N LEU A 13 -34.78 1.61 31.81
CA LEU A 13 -33.49 0.91 31.79
C LEU A 13 -32.93 0.99 30.37
N ILE A 14 -32.03 1.96 30.13
CA ILE A 14 -31.21 1.97 28.92
C ILE A 14 -30.17 0.87 29.14
N ILE A 15 -30.44 -0.32 28.63
CA ILE A 15 -29.44 -1.37 28.50
C ILE A 15 -28.54 -0.92 27.36
N PRO A 16 -27.24 -0.60 27.62
CA PRO A 16 -26.33 -0.40 26.51
C PRO A 16 -26.26 -1.73 25.76
N PHE A 17 -26.75 -1.74 24.53
CA PHE A 17 -26.36 -2.79 23.59
C PHE A 17 -24.86 -2.63 23.38
N ILE A 18 -24.09 -3.40 24.13
CA ILE A 18 -22.69 -3.67 23.80
C ILE A 18 -22.80 -4.52 22.54
N VAL A 19 -22.67 -3.89 21.38
CA VAL A 19 -22.32 -4.59 20.15
C VAL A 19 -20.91 -5.09 20.43
N SER A 20 -20.81 -6.33 20.88
CA SER A 20 -19.55 -7.05 20.92
C SER A 20 -19.04 -7.05 19.48
N ALA A 21 -17.98 -6.28 19.20
CA ALA A 21 -17.20 -6.52 18.02
C ALA A 21 -16.75 -7.99 18.12
N GLU A 22 -17.21 -8.82 17.19
CA GLU A 22 -16.79 -10.20 17.10
C GLU A 22 -15.27 -10.17 16.93
N GLU A 23 -14.55 -10.59 17.97
CA GLU A 23 -13.10 -10.68 17.94
C GLU A 23 -12.78 -11.75 16.88
N VAL A 24 -12.24 -11.33 15.75
CA VAL A 24 -11.78 -12.25 14.70
C VAL A 24 -10.66 -13.08 15.33
N GLU A 25 -10.91 -14.38 15.54
CA GLU A 25 -9.89 -15.29 16.08
C GLU A 25 -8.59 -15.19 15.27
N ASP A 26 -7.49 -14.95 15.97
CA ASP A 26 -6.17 -14.64 15.38
C ASP A 26 -5.42 -15.87 14.86
N ASN A 27 -6.12 -16.98 14.64
CA ASN A 27 -5.57 -18.27 14.19
C ASN A 27 -5.47 -18.35 12.66
N TYR A 28 -4.88 -17.33 12.03
CA TYR A 28 -4.66 -17.35 10.59
C TYR A 28 -3.49 -18.27 10.21
N VAL A 29 -3.68 -19.05 9.15
CA VAL A 29 -2.65 -19.89 8.54
C VAL A 29 -2.37 -19.40 7.13
N LYS A 30 -1.09 -19.16 6.82
CA LYS A 30 -0.68 -18.75 5.47
C LYS A 30 -0.93 -19.90 4.49
N VAL A 31 -1.68 -19.61 3.42
CA VAL A 31 -2.06 -20.59 2.38
C VAL A 31 -1.47 -20.24 1.01
N ALA A 32 -1.11 -18.97 0.79
CA ALA A 32 -0.41 -18.55 -0.42
C ALA A 32 0.54 -17.38 -0.13
N GLU A 33 1.63 -17.31 -0.90
CA GLU A 33 2.58 -16.20 -0.86
C GLU A 33 3.27 -16.06 -2.19
N THR A 34 3.45 -14.82 -2.64
CA THR A 34 4.29 -14.48 -3.79
C THR A 34 5.22 -13.34 -3.41
N VAL A 35 6.50 -13.51 -3.73
CA VAL A 35 7.55 -12.52 -3.51
C VAL A 35 8.13 -12.12 -4.85
N LYS A 36 8.22 -10.82 -5.11
CA LYS A 36 8.86 -10.26 -6.30
C LYS A 36 9.89 -9.21 -5.90
N TYR A 37 10.94 -9.14 -6.67
CA TYR A 37 12.06 -8.21 -6.49
C TYR A 37 12.15 -7.29 -7.69
N PHE A 38 12.35 -6.01 -7.45
CA PHE A 38 12.36 -5.00 -8.50
C PHE A 38 13.56 -4.09 -8.38
N LYS A 39 14.05 -3.69 -9.56
CA LYS A 39 15.04 -2.63 -9.74
C LYS A 39 14.39 -1.49 -10.52
N THR A 40 14.42 -0.29 -9.96
CA THR A 40 13.98 0.93 -10.61
C THR A 40 15.19 1.80 -10.93
N THR A 41 15.30 2.22 -12.18
CA THR A 41 16.30 3.21 -12.62
C THR A 41 15.57 4.48 -13.02
N SER A 42 15.83 5.56 -12.28
CA SER A 42 15.23 6.88 -12.47
C SER A 42 16.25 7.85 -13.05
N ILE A 43 15.87 8.60 -14.08
CA ILE A 43 16.70 9.59 -14.77
C ILE A 43 16.09 10.97 -14.53
N PHE A 44 16.83 11.84 -13.85
CA PHE A 44 16.43 13.22 -13.58
C PHE A 44 17.03 14.14 -14.64
N ASN A 45 16.20 14.74 -15.47
CA ASN A 45 16.64 15.71 -16.45
C ASN A 45 16.68 17.11 -15.83
N ASN A 46 17.86 17.61 -15.48
CA ASN A 46 18.04 19.01 -15.11
C ASN A 46 18.03 19.87 -16.39
N SER A 47 16.86 20.35 -16.81
CA SER A 47 16.83 21.44 -17.78
C SER A 47 17.30 22.74 -17.07
N SER A 48 18.39 23.33 -17.54
CA SER A 48 19.08 24.51 -16.95
C SER A 48 18.31 25.83 -17.07
N VAL A 49 16.99 25.80 -17.24
CA VAL A 49 16.09 26.96 -17.25
C VAL A 49 14.95 26.69 -16.28
N MET A 50 15.27 26.69 -14.99
CA MET A 50 14.23 26.68 -13.97
C MET A 50 13.52 28.04 -13.94
N ARG A 51 12.29 28.07 -14.38
CA ARG A 51 11.27 28.95 -13.80
C ARG A 51 10.68 28.20 -12.60
N ASP A 52 10.30 28.90 -11.54
CA ASP A 52 9.82 28.38 -10.23
C ASP A 52 8.62 27.39 -10.29
N THR A 53 8.25 26.88 -11.44
CA THR A 53 7.14 25.96 -11.68
C THR A 53 7.51 24.73 -12.53
N ASP A 54 8.74 24.60 -12.98
CA ASP A 54 9.14 23.48 -13.87
C ASP A 54 9.54 22.28 -13.03
N PHE A 55 8.65 21.30 -12.94
CA PHE A 55 8.94 19.95 -12.45
C PHE A 55 10.01 19.34 -13.36
N ALA A 56 11.11 18.85 -12.78
CA ALA A 56 12.09 18.06 -13.50
C ALA A 56 11.34 16.83 -14.07
N GLU A 57 11.29 16.69 -15.38
CA GLU A 57 10.78 15.47 -16.01
C GLU A 57 11.67 14.32 -15.55
N MET A 58 11.11 13.41 -14.75
CA MET A 58 11.75 12.17 -14.35
C MET A 58 11.18 11.06 -15.22
N SER A 59 12.03 10.31 -15.88
CA SER A 59 11.65 9.04 -16.47
C SER A 59 12.18 7.92 -15.60
N SER A 60 11.36 6.92 -15.31
CA SER A 60 11.76 5.74 -14.56
C SER A 60 11.43 4.47 -15.34
N ILE A 61 12.25 3.44 -15.11
CA ILE A 61 12.02 2.10 -15.63
C ILE A 61 12.16 1.13 -14.49
N THR A 62 11.08 0.41 -14.18
CA THR A 62 11.07 -0.69 -13.21
C THR A 62 11.08 -2.03 -13.93
N VAL A 63 12.01 -2.90 -13.54
CA VAL A 63 12.14 -4.27 -14.03
C VAL A 63 12.15 -5.25 -12.87
N GLU A 64 11.56 -6.43 -13.08
CA GLU A 64 11.67 -7.54 -12.14
C GLU A 64 13.11 -8.13 -12.22
N VAL A 65 13.70 -8.39 -11.05
CA VAL A 65 15.06 -8.94 -10.93
C VAL A 65 15.03 -10.23 -10.09
N SER A 66 16.11 -11.00 -10.11
CA SER A 66 16.23 -12.18 -9.27
C SER A 66 16.45 -11.79 -7.80
N GLU A 67 16.12 -12.71 -6.88
CA GLU A 67 16.47 -12.57 -5.46
C GLU A 67 17.99 -12.42 -5.26
N GLU A 68 18.80 -13.13 -6.04
CA GLU A 68 20.26 -13.02 -5.98
C GLU A 68 20.74 -11.60 -6.35
N GLU A 69 20.21 -11.02 -7.44
CA GLU A 69 20.53 -9.64 -7.82
C GLU A 69 20.09 -8.65 -6.72
N PHE A 70 18.89 -8.82 -6.20
CA PHE A 70 18.38 -8.00 -5.10
C PHE A 70 19.30 -8.11 -3.86
N ASN A 71 19.68 -9.31 -3.43
CA ASN A 71 20.49 -9.52 -2.26
C ASN A 71 21.91 -8.94 -2.41
N ASN A 72 22.48 -9.00 -3.62
CA ASN A 72 23.80 -8.46 -3.94
C ASN A 72 23.79 -6.95 -4.25
N ALA A 73 22.62 -6.33 -4.42
CA ALA A 73 22.52 -4.90 -4.68
C ALA A 73 23.05 -4.06 -3.50
N PRO A 74 23.67 -2.90 -3.75
CA PRO A 74 24.16 -2.02 -2.70
C PRO A 74 22.98 -1.54 -1.81
N THR A 75 23.24 -1.31 -0.53
CA THR A 75 22.26 -0.77 0.43
C THR A 75 22.19 0.75 0.41
N GLU A 76 23.18 1.41 -0.14
CA GLU A 76 23.20 2.86 -0.32
C GLU A 76 22.87 3.21 -1.77
N THR A 77 22.08 4.26 -1.96
CA THR A 77 21.83 4.82 -3.28
C THR A 77 23.11 5.51 -3.73
N GLU A 78 23.90 4.85 -4.58
CA GLU A 78 25.07 5.51 -5.15
C GLU A 78 24.60 6.65 -6.06
N PRO A 79 24.99 7.91 -5.78
CA PRO A 79 24.79 8.98 -6.72
C PRO A 79 25.67 8.67 -7.94
N VAL A 80 25.07 8.27 -9.06
CA VAL A 80 25.83 8.06 -10.29
C VAL A 80 26.45 9.40 -10.70
N ALA A 81 27.77 9.36 -10.92
CA ALA A 81 28.51 10.53 -11.37
C ALA A 81 27.87 11.16 -12.62
N PRO A 82 27.90 12.50 -12.76
CA PRO A 82 27.37 13.19 -13.94
C PRO A 82 28.01 12.58 -15.19
N ILE A 83 27.20 12.29 -16.20
CA ILE A 83 27.70 11.90 -17.52
C ILE A 83 28.45 13.09 -18.09
N ASP A 84 29.76 12.96 -18.19
CA ASP A 84 30.67 14.03 -18.60
C ASP A 84 30.33 14.47 -20.04
N GLY A 85 29.99 15.75 -20.23
CA GLY A 85 29.81 16.36 -21.54
C GLY A 85 28.40 16.85 -21.92
N ALA A 86 27.36 16.58 -21.13
CA ALA A 86 26.02 17.12 -21.37
C ALA A 86 25.86 18.50 -20.68
N ARG A 87 25.42 19.49 -21.44
CA ARG A 87 24.94 20.77 -20.88
C ARG A 87 23.56 20.56 -20.24
N GLY A 88 23.55 19.95 -19.08
CA GLY A 88 22.40 19.58 -18.27
C GLY A 88 22.80 18.33 -17.51
N MET A 89 23.02 18.41 -16.19
CA MET A 89 23.41 17.25 -15.38
C MET A 89 22.20 16.32 -15.26
N ALA A 90 22.16 15.26 -16.08
CA ALA A 90 21.25 14.14 -15.82
C ALA A 90 21.79 13.36 -14.60
N ARG A 91 20.99 13.28 -13.54
CA ARG A 91 21.27 12.42 -12.39
C ARG A 91 20.50 11.11 -12.55
N THR A 92 21.17 9.99 -12.36
CA THR A 92 20.51 8.69 -12.34
C THR A 92 20.47 8.17 -10.91
N GLU A 93 19.33 7.62 -10.51
CA GLU A 93 19.14 6.94 -9.24
C GLU A 93 18.71 5.49 -9.52
N THR A 94 19.30 4.55 -8.80
CA THR A 94 18.87 3.15 -8.86
C THR A 94 18.42 2.71 -7.49
N THR A 95 17.18 2.21 -7.39
CA THR A 95 16.59 1.70 -6.17
C THR A 95 16.18 0.23 -6.34
N TYR A 96 16.20 -0.50 -5.23
CA TYR A 96 15.75 -1.89 -5.17
C TYR A 96 14.65 -2.04 -4.13
N LYS A 97 13.60 -2.77 -4.49
CA LYS A 97 12.44 -3.02 -3.62
C LYS A 97 11.96 -4.46 -3.73
N ARG A 98 11.40 -4.99 -2.65
CA ARG A 98 10.78 -6.30 -2.58
C ARG A 98 9.30 -6.12 -2.27
N LEU A 99 8.43 -6.72 -3.06
CA LEU A 99 6.98 -6.76 -2.86
C LEU A 99 6.56 -8.19 -2.53
N THR A 100 5.94 -8.36 -1.37
CA THR A 100 5.44 -9.66 -0.91
C THR A 100 3.93 -9.57 -0.74
N THR A 101 3.19 -10.51 -1.34
CA THR A 101 1.74 -10.62 -1.15
C THR A 101 1.40 -11.98 -0.57
N THR A 102 0.57 -12.01 0.48
CA THR A 102 0.16 -13.23 1.16
C THR A 102 -1.36 -13.34 1.27
N ILE A 103 -1.84 -14.58 1.25
CA ILE A 103 -3.20 -14.96 1.63
C ILE A 103 -3.08 -15.87 2.86
N GLU A 104 -3.81 -15.54 3.91
CA GLU A 104 -3.94 -16.35 5.11
C GLU A 104 -5.43 -16.63 5.36
N THR A 105 -5.73 -17.78 5.97
CA THR A 105 -7.10 -18.19 6.29
C THR A 105 -7.26 -18.68 7.72
N ASN A 106 -8.42 -18.45 8.32
CA ASN A 106 -8.86 -19.05 9.58
C ASN A 106 -10.17 -19.87 9.45
N ALA A 107 -10.49 -20.37 8.28
CA ALA A 107 -11.71 -21.07 7.89
C ALA A 107 -12.97 -20.19 7.75
N THR A 108 -13.06 -19.04 8.40
CA THR A 108 -14.21 -18.11 8.31
C THR A 108 -13.88 -16.90 7.44
N TYR A 109 -12.65 -16.42 7.54
CA TYR A 109 -12.17 -15.22 6.88
C TYR A 109 -10.84 -15.50 6.18
N HIS A 110 -10.54 -14.69 5.17
CA HIS A 110 -9.20 -14.60 4.61
C HIS A 110 -8.59 -13.24 4.96
N ARG A 111 -7.30 -13.21 5.20
CA ARG A 111 -6.51 -12.01 5.41
C ARG A 111 -5.56 -11.85 4.25
N TYR A 112 -5.64 -10.72 3.57
CA TYR A 112 -4.76 -10.35 2.47
C TYR A 112 -3.77 -9.31 2.97
N THR A 113 -2.50 -9.55 2.71
CA THR A 113 -1.43 -8.64 3.12
C THR A 113 -0.49 -8.40 1.95
N THR A 114 -0.16 -7.14 1.69
CA THR A 114 0.93 -6.76 0.80
C THR A 114 1.93 -5.94 1.57
N ASN A 115 3.19 -6.35 1.47
CA ASN A 115 4.32 -5.72 2.13
C ASN A 115 5.33 -5.28 1.09
N LEU A 116 5.76 -4.03 1.16
CA LEU A 116 6.84 -3.45 0.38
C LEU A 116 8.02 -3.11 1.27
N TYR A 117 9.18 -3.66 0.95
CA TYR A 117 10.45 -3.32 1.60
C TYR A 117 11.39 -2.64 0.59
N TRP A 118 11.93 -1.48 0.98
CA TRP A 118 12.95 -0.78 0.23
C TRP A 118 14.35 -1.14 0.70
N LYS A 119 15.17 -1.68 -0.19
CA LYS A 119 16.59 -1.90 0.08
C LYS A 119 17.38 -0.61 -0.05
N ASN A 120 17.02 0.21 -1.04
CA ASN A 120 17.55 1.56 -1.22
C ASN A 120 16.37 2.52 -1.26
N ILE A 121 16.38 3.50 -0.39
CA ILE A 121 15.26 4.41 -0.21
C ILE A 121 15.28 5.47 -1.31
N PRO A 122 14.17 5.70 -2.06
CA PRO A 122 14.13 6.63 -3.17
C PRO A 122 14.34 8.07 -2.70
N SER A 123 14.89 8.94 -3.54
CA SER A 123 15.12 10.36 -3.20
C SER A 123 13.86 11.20 -3.30
N VAL A 124 12.92 10.84 -4.17
CA VAL A 124 11.61 11.51 -4.24
C VAL A 124 10.76 11.07 -3.04
N ARG A 125 10.28 12.05 -2.28
CA ARG A 125 9.40 11.85 -1.12
C ARG A 125 8.08 12.53 -1.39
N SER A 126 7.09 11.75 -1.76
CA SER A 126 5.77 12.25 -2.13
C SER A 126 4.68 11.25 -1.74
N TYR A 127 3.51 11.35 -2.35
CA TYR A 127 2.40 10.46 -2.07
C TYR A 127 2.47 9.21 -2.95
N ASP A 128 2.78 8.09 -2.32
CA ASP A 128 2.82 6.78 -2.93
C ASP A 128 1.50 6.03 -2.74
N ILE A 129 1.35 4.92 -3.46
CA ILE A 129 0.15 4.09 -3.42
C ILE A 129 0.56 2.63 -3.21
N ILE A 130 -0.03 1.98 -2.20
CA ILE A 130 0.00 0.53 -2.04
C ILE A 130 -1.42 -0.01 -2.20
N ALA A 131 -1.58 -1.13 -2.91
CA ALA A 131 -2.89 -1.66 -3.24
C ALA A 131 -2.92 -3.19 -3.19
N ILE A 132 -4.11 -3.75 -2.96
CA ILE A 132 -4.39 -5.18 -3.16
C ILE A 132 -5.68 -5.30 -3.94
N GLY A 133 -5.59 -5.93 -5.12
CA GLY A 133 -6.74 -6.34 -5.92
C GLY A 133 -7.22 -7.74 -5.54
N HIS A 134 -8.52 -8.01 -5.69
CA HIS A 134 -9.15 -9.31 -5.45
C HIS A 134 -10.34 -9.55 -6.37
N TYR A 135 -10.86 -10.77 -6.42
CA TYR A 135 -12.10 -11.08 -7.12
C TYR A 135 -13.34 -10.51 -6.39
N ASN A 136 -14.45 -10.37 -7.12
CA ASN A 136 -15.73 -9.87 -6.59
C ASN A 136 -16.55 -10.91 -5.83
N ASP A 137 -16.06 -12.13 -5.71
CA ASP A 137 -16.63 -13.20 -4.89
C ASP A 137 -16.34 -13.07 -3.40
N VAL A 138 -15.47 -12.11 -3.06
CA VAL A 138 -15.19 -11.69 -1.69
C VAL A 138 -15.46 -10.21 -1.50
N GLU A 139 -15.76 -9.83 -0.28
CA GLU A 139 -15.93 -8.43 0.13
C GLU A 139 -15.14 -8.15 1.42
N ILE A 140 -14.73 -6.92 1.60
CA ILE A 140 -14.04 -6.50 2.84
C ILE A 140 -15.00 -6.70 4.00
N TYR A 141 -14.57 -7.47 5.01
CA TYR A 141 -15.40 -7.81 6.16
C TYR A 141 -15.83 -6.57 6.95
N ASN A 142 -14.91 -5.64 7.16
CA ASN A 142 -15.19 -4.35 7.80
C ASN A 142 -14.10 -3.37 7.37
N SER A 143 -14.48 -2.16 6.96
CA SER A 143 -13.51 -1.12 6.58
C SER A 143 -12.57 -0.73 7.73
N GLN A 144 -12.96 -0.94 8.99
CA GLN A 144 -12.09 -0.75 10.15
C GLN A 144 -10.95 -1.81 10.23
N ASN A 145 -11.07 -2.90 9.47
CA ASN A 145 -10.03 -3.93 9.36
C ASN A 145 -9.04 -3.67 8.22
N ILE A 146 -9.12 -2.51 7.57
CA ILE A 146 -8.06 -2.05 6.67
C ILE A 146 -6.99 -1.42 7.55
N VAL A 147 -5.82 -2.04 7.56
CA VAL A 147 -4.67 -1.59 8.36
C VAL A 147 -3.55 -1.26 7.40
N PHE A 148 -3.11 -0.01 7.45
CA PHE A 148 -1.91 0.44 6.78
C PHE A 148 -0.85 0.77 7.83
N GLU A 149 0.35 0.28 7.59
CA GLU A 149 1.51 0.49 8.46
C GLU A 149 2.71 0.91 7.63
N GLN A 150 3.42 1.92 8.08
CA GLN A 150 4.67 2.38 7.53
C GLN A 150 5.71 2.44 8.62
N ASP A 151 6.66 1.49 8.58
CA ASP A 151 7.78 1.39 9.51
C ASP A 151 9.03 1.96 8.86
N TYR A 152 9.74 2.84 9.57
CA TYR A 152 10.96 3.44 9.07
C TYR A 152 11.95 3.75 10.17
N CYS A 153 13.25 3.66 9.85
CA CYS A 153 14.32 3.99 10.78
C CYS A 153 15.24 5.05 10.17
N GLU A 154 15.56 6.09 10.95
CA GLU A 154 16.57 7.10 10.61
C GLU A 154 17.99 6.61 10.93
N ASN A 155 18.11 5.77 11.94
CA ASN A 155 19.36 5.13 12.35
C ASN A 155 19.04 3.85 13.15
N ALA A 156 20.07 3.11 13.58
CA ALA A 156 19.91 1.85 14.30
C ALA A 156 19.15 1.94 15.66
N TYR A 157 18.94 3.15 16.18
CA TYR A 157 18.30 3.39 17.48
C TYR A 157 16.99 4.19 17.40
N SER A 158 16.69 4.77 16.23
CA SER A 158 15.54 5.66 16.04
C SER A 158 14.67 5.11 14.93
N CYS A 159 13.70 4.27 15.32
CA CYS A 159 12.69 3.73 14.42
C CYS A 159 11.31 4.28 14.80
N TYR A 160 10.48 4.50 13.79
CA TYR A 160 9.17 5.13 13.90
C TYR A 160 8.13 4.30 13.15
N TYR A 161 6.90 4.52 13.54
CA TYR A 161 5.72 3.89 12.96
C TYR A 161 4.71 4.98 12.57
N SER A 162 4.07 4.80 11.42
CA SER A 162 2.97 5.65 10.96
C SER A 162 1.88 4.80 10.35
N SER A 163 0.62 5.12 10.65
CA SER A 163 -0.57 4.57 10.00
C SER A 163 -1.33 5.62 9.18
N SER A 164 -0.66 6.74 8.88
CA SER A 164 -1.30 7.86 8.17
C SER A 164 -1.39 7.57 6.68
N GLY A 165 -2.61 7.50 6.17
CA GLY A 165 -2.92 7.32 4.75
C GLY A 165 -4.36 7.67 4.43
N THR A 166 -4.70 7.68 3.15
CA THR A 166 -6.06 7.85 2.65
C THR A 166 -6.51 6.53 2.04
N ASP A 167 -7.46 5.88 2.68
CA ASP A 167 -8.03 4.62 2.19
C ASP A 167 -8.89 4.85 0.95
N VAL A 168 -8.73 4.00 -0.04
CA VAL A 168 -9.53 3.98 -1.27
C VAL A 168 -10.07 2.57 -1.49
N VAL A 169 -11.32 2.37 -1.09
CA VAL A 169 -12.02 1.09 -1.24
C VAL A 169 -12.78 1.07 -2.56
N LYS A 170 -12.60 0.01 -3.34
CA LYS A 170 -13.28 -0.26 -4.61
C LYS A 170 -13.89 -1.67 -4.60
N GLU A 171 -14.68 -1.98 -5.62
CA GLU A 171 -15.33 -3.30 -5.78
C GLU A 171 -14.33 -4.46 -5.84
N TYR A 172 -13.15 -4.24 -6.44
CA TYR A 172 -12.13 -5.26 -6.69
C TYR A 172 -10.87 -5.07 -5.86
N GLY A 173 -10.94 -4.36 -4.73
CA GLY A 173 -9.78 -4.21 -3.86
C GLY A 173 -9.72 -2.92 -3.06
N THR A 174 -8.60 -2.76 -2.40
CA THR A 174 -8.30 -1.61 -1.53
C THR A 174 -6.92 -1.08 -1.84
N ALA A 175 -6.78 0.24 -1.77
CA ALA A 175 -5.49 0.93 -1.79
C ALA A 175 -5.40 1.94 -0.65
N VAL A 176 -4.17 2.29 -0.31
CA VAL A 176 -3.87 3.42 0.57
C VAL A 176 -2.91 4.36 -0.13
N VAL A 177 -3.25 5.64 -0.12
CA VAL A 177 -2.39 6.74 -0.59
C VAL A 177 -1.74 7.37 0.63
N PHE A 178 -0.41 7.39 0.69
CA PHE A 178 0.35 7.83 1.87
C PHE A 178 1.60 8.61 1.47
N HIS A 179 2.08 9.46 2.36
CA HIS A 179 3.30 10.24 2.13
C HIS A 179 4.52 9.49 2.64
N LEU A 180 5.58 9.40 1.83
CA LEU A 180 6.86 8.89 2.30
C LEU A 180 7.51 9.88 3.28
N PRO A 181 8.14 9.41 4.37
CA PRO A 181 8.83 10.29 5.31
C PRO A 181 9.95 11.09 4.63
N ASN A 182 10.08 12.38 5.00
CA ASN A 182 11.07 13.29 4.41
C ASN A 182 12.48 13.15 5.02
N ASP A 183 12.61 12.36 6.08
CA ASP A 183 13.84 12.22 6.83
C ASP A 183 14.90 11.37 6.09
N SER A 184 16.15 11.46 6.53
CA SER A 184 17.19 10.56 6.05
C SER A 184 16.98 9.17 6.65
N LEU A 185 16.58 8.21 5.85
CA LEU A 185 16.19 6.89 6.31
C LEU A 185 17.24 5.83 5.95
N ILE A 186 17.40 4.85 6.83
CA ILE A 186 18.19 3.64 6.58
C ILE A 186 17.32 2.39 6.36
N SER A 187 16.02 2.46 6.70
CA SER A 187 15.05 1.39 6.50
C SER A 187 13.68 1.98 6.24
N LEU A 188 12.93 1.38 5.33
CA LEU A 188 11.57 1.78 4.98
C LEU A 188 10.78 0.56 4.52
N GLU A 189 9.65 0.34 5.18
CA GLU A 189 8.74 -0.77 4.91
C GLU A 189 7.29 -0.28 5.00
N GLN A 190 6.43 -0.73 4.09
CA GLN A 190 5.02 -0.43 4.08
C GLN A 190 4.21 -1.73 4.01
N THR A 191 3.15 -1.80 4.81
CA THR A 191 2.26 -2.96 4.84
C THR A 191 0.81 -2.51 4.75
N LEU A 192 0.08 -3.11 3.82
CA LEU A 192 -1.37 -3.02 3.72
C LEU A 192 -1.97 -4.38 4.02
N THR A 193 -2.87 -4.41 4.98
CA THR A 193 -3.59 -5.63 5.39
C THR A 193 -5.08 -5.36 5.49
N PHE A 194 -5.91 -6.30 5.05
CA PHE A 194 -7.34 -6.31 5.34
C PHE A 194 -7.90 -7.72 5.35
N VAL A 195 -9.06 -7.85 6.00
CA VAL A 195 -9.79 -9.11 6.11
C VAL A 195 -10.96 -9.11 5.15
N VAL A 196 -11.16 -10.21 4.45
CA VAL A 196 -12.29 -10.44 3.55
C VAL A 196 -13.15 -11.60 4.03
N LYS A 197 -14.43 -11.54 3.67
CA LYS A 197 -15.41 -12.61 3.78
C LYS A 197 -16.02 -12.89 2.41
N LYS A 198 -16.75 -13.99 2.26
CA LYS A 198 -17.52 -14.27 1.05
C LYS A 198 -18.54 -13.16 0.78
N ALA A 199 -18.64 -12.73 -0.47
CA ALA A 199 -19.66 -11.77 -0.89
C ALA A 199 -21.08 -12.36 -1.00
N GLY A 200 -21.24 -13.67 -0.78
CA GLY A 200 -22.51 -14.39 -0.84
C GLY A 200 -22.44 -15.77 -0.20
N ASN A 201 -23.46 -16.61 -0.48
CA ASN A 201 -23.58 -17.96 0.10
C ASN A 201 -23.07 -19.08 -0.84
N TYR A 202 -22.24 -18.76 -1.79
CA TYR A 202 -21.67 -19.73 -2.72
C TYR A 202 -20.28 -20.20 -2.27
N VAL A 203 -19.86 -21.33 -2.82
CA VAL A 203 -18.52 -21.87 -2.60
C VAL A 203 -17.54 -21.02 -3.39
N VAL A 204 -16.45 -20.62 -2.74
CA VAL A 204 -15.33 -19.93 -3.36
C VAL A 204 -14.19 -20.92 -3.46
N ASP A 205 -13.84 -21.32 -4.68
CA ASP A 205 -12.84 -22.38 -4.94
C ASP A 205 -11.46 -21.82 -5.26
N TYR A 206 -11.39 -20.52 -5.52
CA TYR A 206 -10.16 -19.86 -5.96
C TYR A 206 -10.10 -18.44 -5.42
N GLN A 207 -8.99 -18.09 -4.83
CA GLN A 207 -8.71 -16.78 -4.27
C GLN A 207 -7.49 -16.15 -4.92
N VAL A 208 -7.54 -14.84 -5.11
CA VAL A 208 -6.41 -14.03 -5.60
C VAL A 208 -6.25 -12.81 -4.74
N ALA A 209 -5.03 -12.54 -4.33
CA ALA A 209 -4.60 -11.25 -3.81
C ALA A 209 -3.47 -10.72 -4.72
N ALA A 210 -3.73 -9.64 -5.43
CA ALA A 210 -2.78 -8.99 -6.32
C ALA A 210 -2.23 -7.73 -5.64
N GLY A 211 -1.11 -7.87 -4.94
CA GLY A 211 -0.40 -6.76 -4.32
C GLY A 211 0.34 -5.91 -5.33
N ASP A 212 0.20 -4.61 -5.23
CA ASP A 212 0.77 -3.66 -6.18
C ASP A 212 1.26 -2.41 -5.48
N TYR A 213 2.19 -1.70 -6.12
CA TYR A 213 2.76 -0.49 -5.59
C TYR A 213 3.09 0.52 -6.70
N ALA A 214 2.82 1.80 -6.42
CA ALA A 214 3.18 2.89 -7.30
C ALA A 214 3.94 3.97 -6.52
N HIS A 215 5.16 4.26 -6.96
CA HIS A 215 6.02 5.30 -6.39
C HIS A 215 5.86 6.60 -7.17
N ALA A 216 5.61 7.71 -6.47
CA ALA A 216 5.53 9.02 -7.10
C ALA A 216 6.90 9.48 -7.60
N THR A 217 7.00 9.76 -8.90
CA THR A 217 8.25 10.22 -9.55
C THR A 217 8.45 11.73 -9.44
N SER A 218 7.43 12.44 -8.95
CA SER A 218 7.45 13.89 -8.71
C SER A 218 6.55 14.25 -7.54
N ASN A 219 6.60 15.50 -7.10
CA ASN A 219 5.69 15.97 -6.07
C ASN A 219 4.24 15.90 -6.56
N THR A 220 3.41 15.18 -5.82
CA THR A 220 1.97 15.04 -6.05
C THR A 220 1.18 15.33 -4.79
N ILE A 221 -0.14 15.31 -4.88
CA ILE A 221 -1.05 15.49 -3.75
C ILE A 221 -1.93 14.26 -3.57
N ALA A 222 -2.22 13.89 -2.32
CA ALA A 222 -3.00 12.70 -1.99
C ALA A 222 -4.35 12.64 -2.71
N SER A 223 -5.06 13.76 -2.83
CA SER A 223 -6.37 13.80 -3.48
C SER A 223 -6.31 13.52 -4.99
N LEU A 224 -5.23 13.90 -5.67
CA LEU A 224 -5.06 13.59 -7.08
C LEU A 224 -4.94 12.07 -7.28
N ALA A 225 -4.11 11.42 -6.49
CA ALA A 225 -3.96 9.97 -6.51
C ALA A 225 -5.27 9.27 -6.11
N ALA A 226 -5.81 9.57 -4.93
CA ALA A 226 -6.98 8.89 -4.36
C ALA A 226 -8.24 9.00 -5.24
N ASN A 227 -8.46 10.15 -5.88
CA ASN A 227 -9.64 10.36 -6.72
C ASN A 227 -9.56 9.68 -8.08
N ASN A 228 -8.38 9.43 -8.59
CA ASN A 228 -8.18 8.94 -9.94
C ASN A 228 -7.83 7.45 -10.02
N LEU A 229 -7.29 6.83 -8.95
CA LEU A 229 -6.91 5.42 -9.00
C LEU A 229 -8.11 4.49 -9.15
N ARG A 230 -7.86 3.37 -9.82
CA ARG A 230 -8.77 2.23 -9.94
C ARG A 230 -8.05 0.98 -9.46
N ILE A 231 -8.82 -0.01 -9.03
CA ILE A 231 -8.28 -1.30 -8.62
C ILE A 231 -9.06 -2.37 -9.37
N GLY A 232 -8.34 -3.26 -10.03
CA GLY A 232 -8.89 -4.44 -10.68
C GLY A 232 -8.40 -5.70 -10.00
N VAL A 233 -8.87 -6.85 -10.45
CA VAL A 233 -8.45 -8.16 -9.94
C VAL A 233 -6.92 -8.36 -10.02
N GLY A 234 -6.28 -7.78 -11.03
CA GLY A 234 -4.82 -7.85 -11.23
C GLY A 234 -4.02 -6.78 -10.50
N GLY A 235 -4.63 -5.98 -9.61
CA GLY A 235 -3.97 -4.92 -8.86
C GLY A 235 -4.36 -3.50 -9.28
N LEU A 236 -3.43 -2.57 -9.14
CA LEU A 236 -3.62 -1.14 -9.35
C LEU A 236 -3.72 -0.79 -10.85
N ILE A 237 -4.65 0.09 -11.17
CA ILE A 237 -4.82 0.65 -12.52
C ILE A 237 -4.74 2.17 -12.41
N LEU A 238 -3.66 2.75 -12.93
CA LEU A 238 -3.49 4.20 -12.99
C LEU A 238 -4.01 4.71 -14.35
N PRO A 239 -4.98 5.64 -14.36
CA PRO A 239 -5.42 6.28 -15.60
C PRO A 239 -4.36 7.26 -16.12
N ASP A 240 -4.41 7.57 -17.43
CA ASP A 240 -3.44 8.42 -18.13
C ASP A 240 -3.17 9.77 -17.42
N VAL A 241 -4.17 10.32 -16.75
CA VAL A 241 -4.06 11.62 -16.04
C VAL A 241 -3.04 11.61 -14.88
N ILE A 242 -2.70 10.43 -14.36
CA ILE A 242 -1.70 10.28 -13.27
C ILE A 242 -0.61 9.26 -13.61
N TYR A 243 -0.72 8.55 -14.72
CA TYR A 243 0.19 7.48 -15.08
C TYR A 243 1.66 7.96 -15.16
N ASP A 244 1.89 9.08 -15.80
CA ASP A 244 3.24 9.61 -16.04
C ASP A 244 3.94 10.13 -14.77
N ILE A 245 3.20 10.30 -13.67
CA ILE A 245 3.76 10.76 -12.38
C ILE A 245 4.04 9.62 -11.40
N TYR A 246 3.80 8.37 -11.81
CA TYR A 246 4.05 7.19 -10.99
C TYR A 246 4.90 6.16 -11.72
N ASP A 247 5.84 5.57 -10.99
CA ASP A 247 6.54 4.34 -11.35
C ASP A 247 5.83 3.16 -10.67
N THR A 248 5.27 2.26 -11.48
CA THR A 248 4.49 1.12 -10.99
C THR A 248 5.32 -0.16 -10.99
N THR A 249 5.12 -1.01 -9.98
CA THR A 249 5.61 -2.38 -10.01
C THR A 249 4.61 -3.28 -10.73
N PRO A 250 5.04 -4.32 -11.43
CA PRO A 250 4.16 -5.44 -11.78
C PRO A 250 3.64 -6.13 -10.51
N ALA A 251 2.34 -6.43 -10.46
CA ALA A 251 1.71 -7.00 -9.28
C ALA A 251 2.35 -8.31 -8.81
N ALA A 252 2.54 -8.47 -7.50
CA ALA A 252 2.84 -9.75 -6.86
C ALA A 252 1.52 -10.47 -6.58
N ILE A 253 1.21 -11.49 -7.38
CA ILE A 253 -0.07 -12.19 -7.32
C ILE A 253 0.09 -13.46 -6.50
N ALA A 254 -0.49 -13.48 -5.31
CA ALA A 254 -0.69 -14.69 -4.53
C ALA A 254 -2.03 -15.31 -4.91
N ASP A 255 -2.05 -16.60 -5.20
CA ASP A 255 -3.24 -17.33 -5.56
C ASP A 255 -3.36 -18.62 -4.74
N TRP A 256 -4.59 -18.97 -4.41
CA TRP A 256 -4.91 -20.15 -3.62
C TRP A 256 -6.12 -20.88 -4.22
N SER A 257 -5.94 -22.18 -4.42
CA SER A 257 -7.01 -23.09 -4.84
C SER A 257 -7.41 -23.96 -3.66
N GLY A 258 -8.58 -23.72 -3.12
CA GLY A 258 -9.13 -24.46 -2.00
C GLY A 258 -10.58 -24.06 -1.74
N THR A 259 -11.35 -24.97 -1.15
CA THR A 259 -12.76 -24.71 -0.88
C THR A 259 -12.91 -23.86 0.38
N TRP A 260 -13.60 -22.74 0.24
CA TRP A 260 -13.96 -21.83 1.32
C TRP A 260 -15.45 -21.61 1.44
#